data_6659115395d0fe15a6a79cd4a48af13c
#
_entry.id   6659115395d0fe15a6a79cd4a48af13c
#
_cell.length_a   1.000
_cell.length_b   1.000
_cell.length_c   1.000
_cell.angle_alpha   90.00
_cell.angle_beta   90.00
_cell.angle_gamma   90.00
#
_symmetry.space_group_name_H-M   'P 1'
#
loop_
_entity.id
_entity.type
_entity.pdbx_description
1 polymer ?
#
loop_
_entity_poly.entity_id
_entity_poly.type
_entity_poly.pdbx_seq_one_letter_code
_entity_poly.pdbx_strand_id
1 'polypeptide(L)'
;MPSANGVGEVLIEKILDEELGTKCGLYARVTIPAGSVLGYHEHHGNGESYFVLSGEAVYDDNGVKRTIKAGDSTWTPDGSGHGVDNSQGKEPIVFMALIVNK
;
A
#
# COMPACT_ATOMS: atom_id res chain seq x y z
N MET A 1 10.57 -2.83 8.50
CA MET A 1 10.40 -1.52 9.17
C MET A 1 9.04 -1.42 9.83
N PRO A 2 8.87 -0.60 10.84
CA PRO A 2 7.56 -0.43 11.45
C PRO A 2 6.55 0.16 10.48
N SER A 3 5.29 -0.22 10.65
CA SER A 3 4.19 0.34 9.87
C SER A 3 3.86 1.77 10.35
N ALA A 4 3.67 2.70 9.42
CA ALA A 4 3.20 4.05 9.75
C ALA A 4 1.74 3.97 10.23
N ASN A 5 1.45 4.50 11.44
CA ASN A 5 0.09 4.52 12.02
C ASN A 5 -0.58 3.14 12.07
N GLY A 6 0.20 2.06 12.02
CA GLY A 6 -0.33 0.71 11.96
C GLY A 6 0.21 -0.16 13.07
N VAL A 7 0.12 -1.47 12.87
CA VAL A 7 0.54 -2.51 13.81
C VAL A 7 1.52 -3.43 13.09
N GLY A 8 2.59 -3.83 13.79
CA GLY A 8 3.57 -4.76 13.25
C GLY A 8 4.54 -4.11 12.27
N GLU A 9 4.87 -4.82 11.22
CA GLU A 9 5.90 -4.42 10.27
C GLU A 9 5.37 -4.39 8.85
N VAL A 10 6.01 -3.56 8.02
CA VAL A 10 5.79 -3.50 6.58
C VAL A 10 7.16 -3.55 5.91
N LEU A 11 7.33 -4.47 4.97
CA LEU A 11 8.56 -4.56 4.18
C LEU A 11 8.35 -3.83 2.87
N ILE A 12 9.18 -2.82 2.61
CA ILE A 12 9.14 -2.04 1.38
C ILE A 12 10.43 -2.29 0.60
N GLU A 13 10.32 -2.91 -0.57
CA GLU A 13 11.44 -3.21 -1.44
C GLU A 13 11.36 -2.33 -2.69
N LYS A 14 12.15 -1.27 -2.72
CA LYS A 14 12.17 -0.35 -3.87
C LYS A 14 12.71 -1.06 -5.10
N ILE A 15 11.94 -1.05 -6.17
CA ILE A 15 12.34 -1.64 -7.46
C ILE A 15 13.20 -0.64 -8.22
N LEU A 16 12.75 0.62 -8.23
CA LEU A 16 13.51 1.75 -8.76
C LEU A 16 13.55 2.84 -7.68
N ASP A 17 14.54 3.68 -7.71
CA ASP A 17 14.68 4.79 -6.78
C ASP A 17 15.08 6.06 -7.54
N GLU A 18 16.39 6.28 -7.75
CA GLU A 18 16.87 7.48 -8.44
C GLU A 18 16.35 7.60 -9.86
N GLU A 19 16.13 6.47 -10.54
CA GLU A 19 15.62 6.42 -11.90
C GLU A 19 14.24 7.05 -12.04
N LEU A 20 13.46 7.11 -10.95
CA LEU A 20 12.10 7.66 -10.98
C LEU A 20 12.09 9.18 -11.19
N GLY A 21 13.18 9.86 -10.85
CA GLY A 21 13.27 11.31 -10.95
C GLY A 21 12.25 11.98 -10.03
N THR A 22 11.58 13.02 -10.54
CA THR A 22 10.62 13.81 -9.76
C THR A 22 9.16 13.48 -10.03
N LYS A 23 8.88 12.62 -11.02
CA LYS A 23 7.49 12.32 -11.44
C LYS A 23 6.88 11.20 -10.62
N CYS A 24 7.69 10.28 -10.14
CA CYS A 24 7.22 9.18 -9.30
C CYS A 24 7.93 9.24 -7.95
N GLY A 25 7.15 9.12 -6.89
CA GLY A 25 7.68 9.16 -5.53
C GLY A 25 8.07 7.79 -5.00
N LEU A 26 7.53 6.73 -5.58
CA LEU A 26 7.79 5.36 -5.15
C LEU A 26 7.43 4.37 -6.25
N TYR A 27 8.25 3.34 -6.41
CA TYR A 27 7.88 2.13 -7.13
C TYR A 27 8.50 0.94 -6.39
N ALA A 28 7.68 0.20 -5.66
CA ALA A 28 8.18 -0.78 -4.71
C ALA A 28 7.26 -1.99 -4.62
N ARG A 29 7.86 -3.12 -4.23
CA ARG A 29 7.11 -4.27 -3.76
C ARG A 29 6.94 -4.15 -2.26
N VAL A 30 5.69 -4.17 -1.80
CA VAL A 30 5.33 -4.03 -0.40
C VAL A 30 4.80 -5.36 0.11
N THR A 31 5.33 -5.81 1.23
CA THR A 31 4.85 -7.01 1.92
C THR A 31 4.37 -6.64 3.30
N ILE A 32 3.12 -6.98 3.60
CA ILE A 32 2.54 -6.80 4.93
C ILE A 32 2.31 -8.20 5.50
N PRO A 33 3.10 -8.60 6.51
CA PRO A 33 2.94 -9.92 7.11
C PRO A 33 1.56 -10.14 7.72
N ALA A 34 1.20 -11.39 7.90
CA ALA A 34 -0.01 -11.73 8.64
C ALA A 34 0.07 -11.11 10.04
N GLY A 35 -1.04 -10.56 10.51
CA GLY A 35 -1.11 -9.89 11.82
C GLY A 35 -0.70 -8.43 11.81
N SER A 36 -0.21 -7.90 10.68
CA SER A 36 0.26 -6.52 10.59
C SER A 36 -0.76 -5.62 9.88
N VAL A 37 -0.65 -4.33 10.13
CA VAL A 37 -1.54 -3.32 9.57
C VAL A 37 -0.70 -2.15 9.06
N LEU A 38 -0.88 -1.78 7.81
CA LEU A 38 -0.43 -0.49 7.30
C LEU A 38 -1.55 0.50 7.59
N GLY A 39 -1.32 1.40 8.58
CA GLY A 39 -2.35 2.30 9.07
C GLY A 39 -2.84 3.28 8.01
N TYR A 40 -4.05 3.78 8.23
CA TYR A 40 -4.65 4.78 7.36
C TYR A 40 -3.78 6.03 7.30
N HIS A 41 -3.50 6.50 6.10
CA HIS A 41 -2.73 7.72 5.85
C HIS A 41 -3.26 8.40 4.60
N GLU A 42 -3.07 9.72 4.54
CA GLU A 42 -3.53 10.53 3.42
C GLU A 42 -2.38 10.90 2.50
N HIS A 43 -2.70 11.06 1.22
CA HIS A 43 -1.75 11.51 0.20
C HIS A 43 -2.03 12.96 -0.17
N HIS A 44 -0.97 13.79 -0.14
CA HIS A 44 -1.05 15.20 -0.48
C HIS A 44 0.05 15.53 -1.48
N GLY A 45 -0.34 16.01 -2.66
CA GLY A 45 0.59 16.30 -3.74
C GLY A 45 0.96 15.09 -4.59
N ASN A 46 0.32 13.94 -4.35
CA ASN A 46 0.56 12.72 -5.11
C ASN A 46 -0.66 11.81 -5.06
N GLY A 47 -0.63 10.76 -5.87
CA GLY A 47 -1.58 9.66 -5.80
C GLY A 47 -0.83 8.35 -5.75
N GLU A 48 -1.48 7.28 -5.29
CA GLU A 48 -0.85 5.98 -5.16
C GLU A 48 -1.74 4.87 -5.68
N SER A 49 -1.13 3.95 -6.43
CA SER A 49 -1.79 2.74 -6.91
C SER A 49 -1.13 1.52 -6.30
N TYR A 50 -1.94 0.57 -5.84
CA TYR A 50 -1.49 -0.77 -5.47
C TYR A 50 -1.99 -1.77 -6.50
N PHE A 51 -1.15 -2.75 -6.80
CA PHE A 51 -1.53 -3.92 -7.58
C PHE A 51 -1.16 -5.17 -6.79
N VAL A 52 -2.16 -5.96 -6.38
CA VAL A 52 -1.95 -7.10 -5.50
C VAL A 52 -1.38 -8.28 -6.28
N LEU A 53 -0.23 -8.79 -5.84
CA LEU A 53 0.44 -9.94 -6.45
C LEU A 53 0.03 -11.25 -5.78
N SER A 54 -0.12 -11.26 -4.46
CA SER A 54 -0.50 -12.46 -3.71
C SER A 54 -1.12 -12.10 -2.37
N GLY A 55 -1.88 -13.02 -1.81
CA GLY A 55 -2.56 -12.82 -0.53
C GLY A 55 -3.84 -12.02 -0.68
N GLU A 56 -4.47 -11.74 0.45
CA GLU A 56 -5.66 -10.88 0.53
C GLU A 56 -5.68 -10.15 1.86
N ALA A 57 -6.30 -8.98 1.89
CA ALA A 57 -6.43 -8.18 3.08
C ALA A 57 -7.61 -7.22 2.95
N VAL A 58 -7.96 -6.59 4.07
CA VAL A 58 -8.97 -5.53 4.07
C VAL A 58 -8.31 -4.22 3.69
N TYR A 59 -8.86 -3.57 2.68
CA TYR A 59 -8.37 -2.28 2.19
C TYR A 59 -9.35 -1.18 2.59
N ASP A 60 -8.84 -0.13 3.20
CA ASP A 60 -9.61 1.07 3.51
C ASP A 60 -9.39 2.07 2.38
N ASP A 61 -10.41 2.29 1.59
CA ASP A 61 -10.40 3.18 0.44
C ASP A 61 -11.14 4.46 0.80
N ASN A 62 -10.41 5.44 1.32
CA ASN A 62 -10.94 6.73 1.73
C ASN A 62 -12.17 6.59 2.67
N GLY A 63 -12.10 5.66 3.63
CA GLY A 63 -13.15 5.39 4.60
C GLY A 63 -14.08 4.25 4.23
N VAL A 64 -13.99 3.71 3.01
CA VAL A 64 -14.81 2.57 2.58
C VAL A 64 -13.95 1.32 2.56
N LYS A 65 -14.34 0.32 3.33
CA LYS A 65 -13.56 -0.92 3.45
C LYS A 65 -14.04 -1.99 2.46
N ARG A 66 -13.08 -2.69 1.88
CA ARG A 66 -13.33 -3.83 1.00
C ARG A 66 -12.15 -4.79 1.06
N THR A 67 -12.39 -6.05 0.68
CA THR A 67 -11.29 -7.01 0.56
C THR A 67 -10.63 -6.86 -0.80
N ILE A 68 -9.30 -6.81 -0.81
CA ILE A 68 -8.50 -6.88 -2.02
C ILE A 68 -7.69 -8.17 -2.03
N LYS A 69 -7.46 -8.73 -3.21
CA LYS A 69 -6.76 -10.01 -3.39
C LYS A 69 -5.93 -9.98 -4.67
N ALA A 70 -5.17 -11.03 -4.91
CA ALA A 70 -4.32 -11.13 -6.09
C ALA A 70 -5.07 -10.77 -7.37
N GLY A 71 -4.47 -9.90 -8.16
CA GLY A 71 -5.05 -9.38 -9.40
C GLY A 71 -5.86 -8.10 -9.24
N ASP A 72 -6.20 -7.69 -8.01
CA ASP A 72 -6.91 -6.44 -7.77
C ASP A 72 -5.96 -5.26 -7.78
N SER A 73 -6.46 -4.11 -8.21
CA SER A 73 -5.74 -2.85 -8.15
C SER A 73 -6.56 -1.80 -7.41
N THR A 74 -5.86 -0.80 -6.87
CA THR A 74 -6.48 0.31 -6.18
C THR A 74 -5.90 1.63 -6.69
N TRP A 75 -6.64 2.69 -6.49
CA TRP A 75 -6.16 4.04 -6.77
C TRP A 75 -6.58 4.99 -5.66
N THR A 76 -5.62 5.68 -5.07
CA THR A 76 -5.86 6.70 -4.05
C THR A 76 -5.39 8.03 -4.63
N PRO A 77 -6.31 8.92 -5.02
CA PRO A 77 -5.93 10.20 -5.60
C PRO A 77 -5.40 11.17 -4.54
N ASP A 78 -4.82 12.27 -5.02
CA ASP A 78 -4.39 13.37 -4.18
C ASP A 78 -5.56 13.87 -3.31
N GLY A 79 -5.31 14.04 -2.03
CA GLY A 79 -6.31 14.47 -1.05
C GLY A 79 -7.11 13.35 -0.40
N SER A 80 -6.94 12.12 -0.87
CA SER A 80 -7.61 10.94 -0.30
C SER A 80 -6.64 10.11 0.53
N GLY A 81 -7.17 9.20 1.32
CA GLY A 81 -6.37 8.33 2.15
C GLY A 81 -6.68 6.86 1.95
N HIS A 82 -5.81 6.02 2.46
CA HIS A 82 -5.99 4.57 2.44
C HIS A 82 -5.18 3.87 3.54
N GLY A 83 -5.50 2.60 3.73
CA GLY A 83 -4.77 1.71 4.61
C GLY A 83 -5.01 0.26 4.24
N VAL A 84 -4.17 -0.63 4.74
CA VAL A 84 -4.27 -2.07 4.49
C VAL A 84 -4.21 -2.81 5.81
N ASP A 85 -5.24 -3.57 6.11
CA ASP A 85 -5.37 -4.33 7.36
C ASP A 85 -5.24 -5.82 7.07
N ASN A 86 -4.09 -6.40 7.46
CA ASN A 86 -3.84 -7.83 7.38
C ASN A 86 -3.82 -8.46 8.79
N SER A 87 -4.45 -7.80 9.77
CA SER A 87 -4.44 -8.26 11.17
C SER A 87 -5.13 -9.62 11.35
N GLN A 88 -6.11 -9.91 10.51
CA GLN A 88 -6.85 -11.18 10.53
C GLN A 88 -6.35 -12.16 9.48
N GLY A 89 -5.35 -11.77 8.71
CA GLY A 89 -4.79 -12.61 7.65
C GLY A 89 -3.95 -13.75 8.22
N LYS A 90 -3.88 -14.85 7.47
CA LYS A 90 -3.04 -16.01 7.79
C LYS A 90 -1.77 -16.03 6.95
N GLU A 91 -1.72 -15.22 5.92
CA GLU A 91 -0.60 -15.14 4.98
C GLU A 91 -0.24 -13.69 4.74
N PRO A 92 0.99 -13.41 4.29
CA PRO A 92 1.35 -12.04 3.88
C PRO A 92 0.51 -11.61 2.69
N ILE A 93 0.21 -10.31 2.62
CA ILE A 93 -0.24 -9.71 1.37
C ILE A 93 0.95 -9.03 0.72
N VAL A 94 1.12 -9.24 -0.59
CA VAL A 94 2.21 -8.64 -1.37
C VAL A 94 1.60 -7.86 -2.53
N PHE A 95 1.99 -6.60 -2.65
CA PHE A 95 1.51 -5.76 -3.75
C PHE A 95 2.59 -4.83 -4.25
N MET A 96 2.44 -4.41 -5.52
CA MET A 96 3.27 -3.35 -6.09
C MET A 96 2.63 -2.01 -5.75
N ALA A 97 3.45 -1.06 -5.33
CA ALA A 97 3.03 0.29 -5.01
C ALA A 97 3.72 1.29 -5.93
N LEU A 98 2.93 2.17 -6.53
CA LEU A 98 3.41 3.25 -7.39
C LEU A 98 2.85 4.57 -6.89
N ILE A 99 3.72 5.50 -6.54
CA ILE A 99 3.32 6.86 -6.19
C ILE A 99 3.66 7.77 -7.38
N VAL A 100 2.65 8.50 -7.84
CA VAL A 100 2.79 9.47 -8.92
C VAL A 100 2.67 10.87 -8.31
N ASN A 101 3.72 11.67 -8.47
CA ASN A 101 3.73 13.05 -7.97
C ASN A 101 3.00 13.98 -8.95
N LYS A 102 2.39 14.98 -8.37
CA LYS A 102 1.80 16.06 -9.17
C LYS A 102 2.84 17.07 -9.60
#